data_be5670c2ab15779eb2becd6ef9c8b322
#
_entry.id   be5670c2ab15779eb2becd6ef9c8b322
#
_cell.length_a   1.000
_cell.length_b   1.000
_cell.length_c   1.000
_cell.angle_alpha   90.00
_cell.angle_beta   90.00
_cell.angle_gamma   90.00
#
_symmetry.space_group_name_H-M   'P 1'
#
loop_
_entity.id
_entity.type
_entity.pdbx_description
1 polymer ?
#
loop_
_entity_poly.entity_id
_entity_poly.type
_entity_poly.pdbx_seq_one_letter_code
_entity_poly.pdbx_strand_id
1 'polypeptide(L)'
;MRRVLIIGAAGRDFHNFNVVFRNKPEFDVVAFTANQIPDIAGRRYPTELAGALYPHGIPIVEESRMEETIREQQVDVAVFSYSDVKHENVMHLASRAVAAGADFWLLGAAHTQLQAAIPVVSVCAVRTGCGKSPVSRRIAAELRNQSWHPVVIRHPMPYGDLIKQRCQRFVTLADLDRYECTIEEREEYEPHIEEGTTVYAGVDYYDIMKSAEQDGDVILWDGGNNDTSFYRPDLDIVVLDPHRAGHELAYYPGEVNFRTAHVLIINKVDTAKPEATEIVRHNIARHNPAAQVIETACRVIVDDPAAIAGKHALVVEDGPTLTHGEMPYGAGTFAALQHHAAKIVDPRPYAVGSIKKTFEKFTHLGNVLPAMGYSEKQRHELQETIRRVPCDVVLVATPIDLSRAITIDKPAVRVRYEVEEVGEPAIGRLIERFSGQRERVPAFAGR
;
A
#
# COMPACT_ATOMS: atom_id res chain seq x y z
N MET A 1 -12.83 23.71 23.65
CA MET A 1 -12.48 22.35 23.17
C MET A 1 -13.12 22.20 21.79
N ARG A 2 -12.32 21.88 20.74
CA ARG A 2 -12.84 21.67 19.38
C ARG A 2 -13.27 20.22 19.20
N ARG A 3 -14.46 19.99 18.68
CA ARG A 3 -14.96 18.65 18.38
C ARG A 3 -14.55 18.25 16.96
N VAL A 4 -13.92 17.11 16.85
CA VAL A 4 -13.25 16.63 15.63
C VAL A 4 -13.87 15.33 15.15
N LEU A 5 -14.21 15.25 13.85
CA LEU A 5 -14.53 14.02 13.14
C LEU A 5 -13.35 13.67 12.24
N ILE A 6 -12.78 12.46 12.38
CA ILE A 6 -11.72 12.00 11.48
C ILE A 6 -12.35 11.17 10.36
N ILE A 7 -12.17 11.61 9.12
CA ILE A 7 -12.70 10.92 7.92
C ILE A 7 -11.66 9.88 7.51
N GLY A 8 -11.93 8.62 7.84
CA GLY A 8 -11.10 7.46 7.64
C GLY A 8 -11.03 6.57 8.89
N ALA A 9 -10.77 5.27 8.70
CA ALA A 9 -10.54 4.28 9.73
C ALA A 9 -9.73 3.08 9.17
N ALA A 10 -8.52 3.35 8.64
CA ALA A 10 -7.72 2.35 7.93
C ALA A 10 -6.21 2.40 8.24
N GLY A 11 -5.72 3.45 8.90
CA GLY A 11 -4.29 3.57 9.22
C GLY A 11 -3.80 4.99 9.36
N ARG A 12 -3.84 5.81 8.32
CA ARG A 12 -3.47 7.24 8.33
C ARG A 12 -4.28 8.01 9.37
N ASP A 13 -5.56 7.73 9.47
CA ASP A 13 -6.51 8.28 10.41
C ASP A 13 -6.13 7.99 11.87
N PHE A 14 -5.81 6.73 12.19
CA PHE A 14 -5.32 6.35 13.52
C PHE A 14 -3.96 6.99 13.82
N HIS A 15 -3.07 7.07 12.84
CA HIS A 15 -1.81 7.78 12.99
C HIS A 15 -2.03 9.27 13.26
N ASN A 16 -2.88 9.94 12.48
CA ASN A 16 -3.23 11.34 12.67
C ASN A 16 -3.83 11.58 14.06
N PHE A 17 -4.74 10.69 14.51
CA PHE A 17 -5.26 10.75 15.87
C PHE A 17 -4.13 10.64 16.90
N ASN A 18 -3.28 9.63 16.79
CA ASN A 18 -2.22 9.36 17.75
C ASN A 18 -1.20 10.51 17.88
N VAL A 19 -0.88 11.18 16.76
CA VAL A 19 0.15 12.23 16.73
C VAL A 19 -0.42 13.62 17.01
N VAL A 20 -1.63 13.93 16.50
CA VAL A 20 -2.16 15.29 16.53
C VAL A 20 -3.19 15.49 17.64
N PHE A 21 -4.00 14.48 17.97
CA PHE A 21 -5.18 14.65 18.84
C PHE A 21 -5.09 13.89 20.17
N ARG A 22 -4.46 12.71 20.21
CA ARG A 22 -4.32 11.91 21.43
C ARG A 22 -3.64 12.74 22.53
N ASN A 23 -4.20 12.73 23.74
CA ASN A 23 -3.69 13.47 24.92
C ASN A 23 -3.69 15.00 24.76
N LYS A 24 -4.50 15.57 23.87
CA LYS A 24 -4.66 17.01 23.64
C LYS A 24 -6.04 17.45 24.13
N PRO A 25 -6.17 18.04 25.35
CA PRO A 25 -7.46 18.39 25.95
C PRO A 25 -8.20 19.51 25.19
N GLU A 26 -7.53 20.23 24.30
CA GLU A 26 -8.14 21.23 23.42
C GLU A 26 -9.01 20.62 22.31
N PHE A 27 -8.87 19.29 22.06
CA PHE A 27 -9.64 18.55 21.05
C PHE A 27 -10.48 17.44 21.70
N ASP A 28 -11.64 17.17 21.10
CA ASP A 28 -12.50 16.03 21.39
C ASP A 28 -12.79 15.29 20.06
N VAL A 29 -12.15 14.14 19.84
CA VAL A 29 -12.42 13.33 18.64
C VAL A 29 -13.65 12.49 18.89
N VAL A 30 -14.77 12.90 18.25
CA VAL A 30 -16.10 12.30 18.50
C VAL A 30 -16.32 10.98 17.76
N ALA A 31 -15.70 10.82 16.58
CA ALA A 31 -15.78 9.59 15.79
C ALA A 31 -14.69 9.52 14.70
N PHE A 32 -14.47 8.30 14.20
CA PHE A 32 -13.88 8.01 12.89
C PHE A 32 -14.98 7.63 11.90
N THR A 33 -14.77 7.81 10.57
CA THR A 33 -15.66 7.24 9.57
C THR A 33 -15.01 6.08 8.83
N ALA A 34 -15.78 5.05 8.48
CA ALA A 34 -15.31 3.88 7.74
C ALA A 34 -15.80 3.92 6.29
N ASN A 35 -14.88 3.75 5.35
CA ASN A 35 -15.16 3.62 3.93
C ASN A 35 -14.29 2.57 3.24
N GLN A 36 -12.98 2.52 3.53
CA GLN A 36 -12.01 1.71 2.80
C GLN A 36 -11.88 0.28 3.32
N ILE A 37 -12.09 0.05 4.62
CA ILE A 37 -11.92 -1.25 5.27
C ILE A 37 -13.28 -1.91 5.49
N PRO A 38 -13.51 -3.13 4.97
CA PRO A 38 -14.73 -3.89 5.23
C PRO A 38 -14.92 -4.19 6.73
N ASP A 39 -16.16 -4.17 7.20
CA ASP A 39 -16.58 -4.62 8.54
C ASP A 39 -15.93 -3.87 9.72
N ILE A 40 -15.30 -2.71 9.49
CA ILE A 40 -14.75 -1.88 10.57
C ILE A 40 -15.79 -0.92 11.17
N ALA A 41 -16.82 -0.56 10.42
CA ALA A 41 -17.92 0.26 10.91
C ALA A 41 -18.69 -0.45 12.04
N GLY A 42 -19.15 0.33 13.03
CA GLY A 42 -19.80 -0.19 14.24
C GLY A 42 -18.82 -0.65 15.32
N ARG A 43 -17.53 -0.73 15.02
CA ARG A 43 -16.46 -0.98 16.00
C ARG A 43 -16.10 0.31 16.74
N ARG A 44 -15.17 0.19 17.70
CA ARG A 44 -14.58 1.33 18.40
C ARG A 44 -13.06 1.25 18.31
N TYR A 45 -12.42 2.41 18.17
CA TYR A 45 -10.98 2.52 18.43
C TYR A 45 -10.78 2.32 19.93
N PRO A 46 -9.99 1.32 20.37
CA PRO A 46 -9.98 0.87 21.75
C PRO A 46 -9.47 1.92 22.74
N THR A 47 -9.96 1.87 23.97
CA THR A 47 -9.55 2.76 25.06
C THR A 47 -8.04 2.72 25.32
N GLU A 48 -7.44 1.52 25.23
CA GLU A 48 -6.02 1.26 25.44
C GLU A 48 -5.14 1.99 24.41
N LEU A 49 -5.67 2.24 23.23
CA LEU A 49 -4.99 2.98 22.16
C LEU A 49 -5.40 4.46 22.15
N ALA A 50 -6.63 4.76 22.50
CA ALA A 50 -7.17 6.11 22.50
C ALA A 50 -6.64 6.97 23.66
N GLY A 51 -6.30 6.35 24.79
CA GLY A 51 -5.75 7.03 25.98
C GLY A 51 -6.79 7.57 26.95
N ALA A 52 -6.31 8.16 28.06
CA ALA A 52 -7.13 8.51 29.21
C ALA A 52 -8.27 9.53 28.93
N LEU A 53 -8.14 10.36 27.89
CA LEU A 53 -9.19 11.30 27.51
C LEU A 53 -10.39 10.62 26.86
N TYR A 54 -10.27 9.35 26.44
CA TYR A 54 -11.31 8.58 25.76
C TYR A 54 -11.60 7.26 26.50
N PRO A 55 -12.18 7.32 27.74
CA PRO A 55 -12.36 6.15 28.61
C PRO A 55 -13.33 5.09 28.03
N HIS A 56 -14.07 5.44 26.98
CA HIS A 56 -14.98 4.52 26.28
C HIS A 56 -14.52 4.21 24.84
N GLY A 57 -13.26 4.56 24.50
CA GLY A 57 -12.76 4.50 23.14
C GLY A 57 -13.50 5.46 22.20
N ILE A 58 -13.18 5.45 20.90
CA ILE A 58 -13.78 6.35 19.90
C ILE A 58 -14.61 5.52 18.91
N PRO A 59 -15.89 5.86 18.65
CA PRO A 59 -16.73 5.11 17.72
C PRO A 59 -16.24 5.24 16.27
N ILE A 60 -16.44 4.18 15.48
CA ILE A 60 -16.21 4.15 14.04
C ILE A 60 -17.59 4.02 13.38
N VAL A 61 -17.99 5.05 12.64
CA VAL A 61 -19.31 5.11 11.98
C VAL A 61 -19.18 4.94 10.47
N GLU A 62 -20.26 4.61 9.77
CA GLU A 62 -20.28 4.62 8.30
C GLU A 62 -20.04 6.03 7.76
N GLU A 63 -19.26 6.19 6.68
CA GLU A 63 -19.04 7.50 6.05
C GLU A 63 -20.34 8.13 5.54
N SER A 64 -21.33 7.32 5.17
CA SER A 64 -22.67 7.78 4.79
C SER A 64 -23.38 8.59 5.90
N ARG A 65 -22.96 8.42 7.16
CA ARG A 65 -23.50 9.16 8.31
C ARG A 65 -22.69 10.41 8.68
N MET A 66 -21.73 10.81 7.85
CA MET A 66 -20.84 11.93 8.13
C MET A 66 -21.59 13.22 8.47
N GLU A 67 -22.52 13.65 7.61
CA GLU A 67 -23.27 14.88 7.80
C GLU A 67 -24.20 14.84 9.00
N GLU A 68 -24.82 13.69 9.27
CA GLU A 68 -25.62 13.45 10.47
C GLU A 68 -24.75 13.59 11.73
N THR A 69 -23.61 12.90 11.75
CA THR A 69 -22.65 12.95 12.86
C THR A 69 -22.14 14.38 13.11
N ILE A 70 -21.84 15.14 12.04
CA ILE A 70 -21.41 16.53 12.17
C ILE A 70 -22.46 17.36 12.89
N ARG A 71 -23.74 17.25 12.50
CA ARG A 71 -24.83 18.04 13.09
C ARG A 71 -25.16 17.59 14.52
N GLU A 72 -25.33 16.28 14.74
CA GLU A 72 -25.73 15.74 16.04
C GLU A 72 -24.64 15.94 17.10
N GLN A 73 -23.38 15.75 16.71
CA GLN A 73 -22.24 15.89 17.59
C GLN A 73 -21.66 17.31 17.61
N GLN A 74 -22.25 18.27 16.88
CA GLN A 74 -21.75 19.65 16.78
C GLN A 74 -20.25 19.69 16.47
N VAL A 75 -19.83 19.00 15.41
CA VAL A 75 -18.41 18.89 15.01
C VAL A 75 -17.94 20.23 14.47
N ASP A 76 -16.82 20.73 15.01
CA ASP A 76 -16.18 21.95 14.54
C ASP A 76 -15.29 21.70 13.31
N VAL A 77 -14.66 20.52 13.26
CA VAL A 77 -13.65 20.20 12.23
C VAL A 77 -13.78 18.75 11.76
N ALA A 78 -13.87 18.56 10.46
CA ALA A 78 -13.74 17.29 9.78
C ALA A 78 -12.32 17.17 9.19
N VAL A 79 -11.56 16.15 9.59
CA VAL A 79 -10.16 15.92 9.19
C VAL A 79 -10.11 14.78 8.19
N PHE A 80 -9.74 15.06 6.96
CA PHE A 80 -9.58 14.04 5.93
C PHE A 80 -8.27 13.25 6.15
N SER A 81 -8.36 11.92 6.18
CA SER A 81 -7.26 11.07 6.64
C SER A 81 -7.10 9.75 5.89
N TYR A 82 -7.52 9.64 4.64
CA TYR A 82 -7.20 8.46 3.83
C TYR A 82 -6.60 8.82 2.47
N SER A 83 -6.13 7.84 1.71
CA SER A 83 -5.24 8.01 0.57
C SER A 83 -5.75 7.32 -0.69
N ASP A 84 -5.06 7.60 -1.80
CA ASP A 84 -5.32 7.09 -3.15
C ASP A 84 -6.71 7.50 -3.69
N VAL A 85 -7.09 8.75 -3.44
CA VAL A 85 -8.39 9.33 -3.77
C VAL A 85 -8.25 10.48 -4.75
N LYS A 86 -9.11 10.55 -5.76
CA LYS A 86 -9.15 11.67 -6.71
C LYS A 86 -9.38 12.98 -5.94
N HIS A 87 -8.71 14.07 -6.37
CA HIS A 87 -8.89 15.39 -5.79
C HIS A 87 -10.37 15.84 -5.82
N GLU A 88 -11.10 15.48 -6.88
CA GLU A 88 -12.53 15.73 -7.01
C GLU A 88 -13.32 15.13 -5.82
N ASN A 89 -13.04 13.87 -5.47
CA ASN A 89 -13.71 13.20 -4.35
C ASN A 89 -13.36 13.85 -3.00
N VAL A 90 -12.09 14.27 -2.80
CA VAL A 90 -11.70 15.03 -1.61
C VAL A 90 -12.49 16.32 -1.49
N MET A 91 -12.65 17.06 -2.61
CA MET A 91 -13.41 18.31 -2.62
C MET A 91 -14.92 18.11 -2.45
N HIS A 92 -15.48 16.99 -2.94
CA HIS A 92 -16.87 16.64 -2.65
C HIS A 92 -17.10 16.36 -1.16
N LEU A 93 -16.18 15.60 -0.51
CA LEU A 93 -16.23 15.37 0.93
C LEU A 93 -16.09 16.68 1.72
N ALA A 94 -15.15 17.55 1.32
CA ALA A 94 -14.96 18.86 1.92
C ALA A 94 -16.25 19.71 1.82
N SER A 95 -16.88 19.76 0.64
CA SER A 95 -18.12 20.51 0.41
C SER A 95 -19.27 19.98 1.27
N ARG A 96 -19.37 18.66 1.43
CA ARG A 96 -20.38 18.03 2.29
C ARG A 96 -20.15 18.35 3.77
N ALA A 97 -18.91 18.30 4.24
CA ALA A 97 -18.55 18.63 5.62
C ALA A 97 -18.85 20.10 5.94
N VAL A 98 -18.45 21.02 5.05
CA VAL A 98 -18.69 22.46 5.20
C VAL A 98 -20.19 22.78 5.15
N ALA A 99 -20.95 22.17 4.24
CA ALA A 99 -22.40 22.33 4.18
C ALA A 99 -23.13 21.77 5.41
N ALA A 100 -22.53 20.81 6.11
CA ALA A 100 -23.04 20.27 7.37
C ALA A 100 -22.67 21.13 8.60
N GLY A 101 -21.74 22.10 8.46
CA GLY A 101 -21.35 23.07 9.49
C GLY A 101 -19.97 22.92 10.08
N ALA A 102 -19.12 22.01 9.58
CA ALA A 102 -17.76 21.80 10.06
C ALA A 102 -16.71 22.39 9.11
N ASP A 103 -15.59 22.90 9.66
CA ASP A 103 -14.39 23.18 8.87
C ASP A 103 -13.83 21.86 8.29
N PHE A 104 -13.09 21.95 7.18
CA PHE A 104 -12.43 20.79 6.58
C PHE A 104 -10.91 20.96 6.60
N TRP A 105 -10.20 19.98 7.20
CA TRP A 105 -8.74 20.03 7.32
C TRP A 105 -8.05 18.92 6.55
N LEU A 106 -6.96 19.29 5.87
CA LEU A 106 -5.92 18.41 5.37
C LEU A 106 -4.66 18.61 6.21
N LEU A 107 -4.20 17.56 6.89
CA LEU A 107 -3.01 17.64 7.73
C LEU A 107 -1.74 17.46 6.88
N GLY A 108 -0.82 18.41 6.99
CA GLY A 108 0.47 18.34 6.30
C GLY A 108 1.45 17.38 6.99
N ALA A 109 2.38 16.83 6.21
CA ALA A 109 3.42 15.91 6.67
C ALA A 109 4.23 16.48 7.86
N ALA A 110 4.58 17.75 7.83
CA ALA A 110 5.34 18.41 8.91
C ALA A 110 4.67 18.32 10.30
N HIS A 111 3.36 18.13 10.36
CA HIS A 111 2.58 18.02 11.60
C HIS A 111 2.30 16.57 12.02
N THR A 112 2.52 15.62 11.13
CA THR A 112 2.14 14.22 11.34
C THR A 112 3.32 13.25 11.29
N GLN A 113 4.49 13.67 10.79
CA GLN A 113 5.68 12.83 10.74
C GLN A 113 6.36 12.73 12.11
N LEU A 114 6.71 11.49 12.48
CA LEU A 114 7.54 11.17 13.63
C LEU A 114 9.03 11.29 13.22
N GLN A 115 9.86 11.70 14.18
CA GLN A 115 11.31 11.77 14.00
C GLN A 115 11.96 10.52 14.60
N ALA A 116 12.55 9.69 13.74
CA ALA A 116 13.35 8.53 14.17
C ALA A 116 14.76 8.94 14.61
N ALA A 117 15.40 8.12 15.45
CA ALA A 117 16.77 8.28 15.88
C ALA A 117 17.78 7.74 14.85
N ILE A 118 17.34 6.82 13.97
CA ILE A 118 18.13 6.27 12.87
C ILE A 118 17.63 6.82 11.53
N PRO A 119 18.44 6.76 10.47
CA PRO A 119 18.03 7.26 9.14
C PRO A 119 16.76 6.59 8.62
N VAL A 120 15.98 7.33 7.84
CA VAL A 120 14.74 6.87 7.21
C VAL A 120 14.83 7.05 5.70
N VAL A 121 14.67 5.96 4.97
CA VAL A 121 14.39 5.94 3.53
C VAL A 121 12.92 5.68 3.34
N SER A 122 12.19 6.56 2.66
CA SER A 122 10.79 6.33 2.32
C SER A 122 10.62 5.95 0.86
N VAL A 123 9.77 4.97 0.60
CA VAL A 123 9.31 4.61 -0.74
C VAL A 123 7.79 4.76 -0.76
N CYS A 124 7.34 5.77 -1.46
CA CYS A 124 5.93 6.05 -1.71
C CYS A 124 5.61 5.90 -3.21
N ALA A 125 4.38 6.06 -3.59
CA ALA A 125 3.97 6.11 -4.98
C ALA A 125 2.85 7.14 -5.16
N VAL A 126 2.59 7.53 -6.39
CA VAL A 126 1.46 8.43 -6.68
C VAL A 126 0.12 7.69 -6.75
N ARG A 127 0.15 6.38 -7.02
CA ARG A 127 -1.03 5.50 -7.09
C ARG A 127 -0.67 4.06 -6.70
N THR A 128 -1.66 3.32 -6.19
CA THR A 128 -1.59 1.86 -6.06
C THR A 128 -1.28 1.24 -7.43
N GLY A 129 -0.42 0.22 -7.48
CA GLY A 129 -0.02 -0.47 -8.70
C GLY A 129 1.07 0.22 -9.53
N CYS A 130 1.68 1.33 -9.08
CA CYS A 130 2.83 1.96 -9.76
C CYS A 130 4.10 1.08 -9.74
N GLY A 131 4.15 0.05 -8.88
CA GLY A 131 5.34 -0.80 -8.71
C GLY A 131 6.21 -0.41 -7.52
N LYS A 132 5.61 0.18 -6.48
CA LYS A 132 6.28 0.56 -5.24
C LYS A 132 6.99 -0.62 -4.57
N SER A 133 6.32 -1.75 -4.38
CA SER A 133 6.85 -2.90 -3.64
C SER A 133 8.11 -3.51 -4.26
N PRO A 134 8.23 -3.75 -5.59
CA PRO A 134 9.50 -4.19 -6.17
C PRO A 134 10.61 -3.14 -6.05
N VAL A 135 10.30 -1.82 -6.16
CA VAL A 135 11.27 -0.75 -5.92
C VAL A 135 11.75 -0.78 -4.48
N SER A 136 10.85 -0.93 -3.52
CA SER A 136 11.18 -1.00 -2.08
C SER A 136 12.09 -2.19 -1.77
N ARG A 137 11.81 -3.38 -2.32
CA ARG A 137 12.69 -4.55 -2.18
C ARG A 137 14.06 -4.32 -2.82
N ARG A 138 14.12 -3.70 -4.00
CA ARG A 138 15.39 -3.34 -4.64
C ARG A 138 16.21 -2.41 -3.74
N ILE A 139 15.60 -1.41 -3.13
CA ILE A 139 16.26 -0.49 -2.19
C ILE A 139 16.72 -1.22 -0.93
N ALA A 140 15.90 -2.12 -0.36
CA ALA A 140 16.29 -2.94 0.78
C ALA A 140 17.52 -3.81 0.45
N ALA A 141 17.56 -4.41 -0.74
CA ALA A 141 18.71 -5.18 -1.21
C ALA A 141 19.96 -4.31 -1.35
N GLU A 142 19.85 -3.11 -1.94
CA GLU A 142 20.99 -2.19 -2.07
C GLU A 142 21.49 -1.67 -0.72
N LEU A 143 20.61 -1.40 0.24
CA LEU A 143 21.01 -1.06 1.61
C LEU A 143 21.82 -2.21 2.23
N ARG A 144 21.37 -3.47 2.09
CA ARG A 144 22.11 -4.64 2.58
C ARG A 144 23.47 -4.79 1.87
N ASN A 145 23.54 -4.55 0.56
CA ASN A 145 24.79 -4.55 -0.21
C ASN A 145 25.80 -3.53 0.32
N GLN A 146 25.30 -2.40 0.83
CA GLN A 146 26.09 -1.38 1.51
C GLN A 146 26.31 -1.68 3.01
N SER A 147 26.02 -2.90 3.45
CA SER A 147 26.15 -3.39 4.83
C SER A 147 25.26 -2.64 5.85
N TRP A 148 24.15 -2.06 5.43
CA TRP A 148 23.09 -1.60 6.33
C TRP A 148 22.16 -2.76 6.71
N HIS A 149 21.51 -2.62 7.87
CA HIS A 149 20.49 -3.55 8.34
C HIS A 149 19.11 -2.88 8.27
N PRO A 150 18.47 -2.87 7.08
CA PRO A 150 17.17 -2.22 6.94
C PRO A 150 16.09 -2.97 7.71
N VAL A 151 15.24 -2.21 8.38
CA VAL A 151 13.97 -2.68 8.94
C VAL A 151 12.84 -2.03 8.17
N VAL A 152 11.97 -2.86 7.58
CA VAL A 152 10.83 -2.37 6.80
C VAL A 152 9.66 -2.08 7.72
N ILE A 153 9.07 -0.90 7.59
CA ILE A 153 7.81 -0.57 8.26
C ILE A 153 6.71 -0.43 7.22
N ARG A 154 5.67 -1.23 7.43
CA ARG A 154 4.50 -1.29 6.55
C ARG A 154 3.27 -0.69 7.21
N HIS A 155 2.33 -0.28 6.38
CA HIS A 155 1.01 0.11 6.78
C HIS A 155 0.16 -1.13 7.13
N PRO A 156 -0.50 -1.19 8.29
CA PRO A 156 -1.35 -2.32 8.62
C PRO A 156 -2.69 -2.21 7.92
N MET A 157 -3.30 -3.35 7.72
CA MET A 157 -4.71 -3.46 7.42
C MET A 157 -5.43 -3.82 8.71
N PRO A 158 -6.21 -2.91 9.33
CA PRO A 158 -6.77 -3.13 10.67
C PRO A 158 -8.03 -4.00 10.63
N TYR A 159 -7.93 -5.19 10.00
CA TYR A 159 -9.04 -6.14 9.90
C TYR A 159 -9.29 -6.86 11.23
N GLY A 160 -8.24 -7.09 12.00
CA GLY A 160 -8.24 -7.85 13.23
C GLY A 160 -8.52 -7.02 14.49
N ASP A 161 -7.99 -7.51 15.61
CA ASP A 161 -8.00 -6.86 16.91
C ASP A 161 -6.91 -5.77 16.95
N LEU A 162 -7.33 -4.51 17.03
CA LEU A 162 -6.43 -3.35 17.01
C LEU A 162 -5.44 -3.33 18.18
N ILE A 163 -5.79 -3.92 19.34
CA ILE A 163 -4.89 -4.00 20.49
C ILE A 163 -3.75 -4.96 20.19
N LYS A 164 -4.07 -6.14 19.64
CA LYS A 164 -3.07 -7.11 19.20
C LYS A 164 -2.22 -6.59 18.05
N GLN A 165 -2.81 -5.73 17.20
CA GLN A 165 -2.13 -5.08 16.08
C GLN A 165 -1.40 -3.79 16.47
N ARG A 166 -1.23 -3.47 17.75
CA ARG A 166 -0.57 -2.24 18.19
C ARG A 166 0.83 -2.10 17.60
N CYS A 167 1.66 -3.17 17.72
CA CYS A 167 3.00 -3.26 17.15
C CYS A 167 3.30 -4.74 16.89
N GLN A 168 3.40 -5.12 15.64
CA GLN A 168 3.68 -6.50 15.22
C GLN A 168 5.04 -6.57 14.53
N ARG A 169 5.82 -7.61 14.82
CA ARG A 169 7.15 -7.87 14.31
C ARG A 169 7.17 -9.20 13.55
N PHE A 170 7.62 -9.18 12.32
CA PHE A 170 7.67 -10.33 11.42
C PHE A 170 9.10 -10.56 10.96
N VAL A 171 9.66 -11.71 11.28
CA VAL A 171 11.02 -12.14 10.92
C VAL A 171 10.97 -13.40 10.07
N THR A 172 9.98 -14.24 10.30
CA THR A 172 9.80 -15.52 9.63
C THR A 172 8.39 -15.65 9.08
N LEU A 173 8.19 -16.54 8.11
CA LEU A 173 6.86 -16.83 7.57
C LEU A 173 5.91 -17.37 8.65
N ALA A 174 6.41 -18.03 9.69
CA ALA A 174 5.61 -18.49 10.81
C ALA A 174 5.01 -17.34 11.63
N ASP A 175 5.61 -16.14 11.62
CA ASP A 175 5.03 -14.98 12.26
C ASP A 175 3.76 -14.51 11.56
N LEU A 176 3.67 -14.68 10.23
CA LEU A 176 2.45 -14.39 9.45
C LEU A 176 1.28 -15.28 9.88
N ASP A 177 1.55 -16.55 10.15
CA ASP A 177 0.55 -17.50 10.67
C ASP A 177 0.16 -17.16 12.12
N ARG A 178 1.14 -16.86 12.96
CA ARG A 178 0.95 -16.49 14.37
C ARG A 178 0.07 -15.24 14.54
N TYR A 179 0.21 -14.26 13.64
CA TYR A 179 -0.60 -13.04 13.65
C TYR A 179 -1.86 -13.13 12.79
N GLU A 180 -2.16 -14.32 12.23
CA GLU A 180 -3.36 -14.59 11.42
C GLU A 180 -3.49 -13.62 10.22
N CYS A 181 -2.35 -13.31 9.57
CA CYS A 181 -2.31 -12.36 8.46
C CYS A 181 -3.21 -12.77 7.30
N THR A 182 -3.96 -11.80 6.78
CA THR A 182 -4.74 -11.93 5.55
C THR A 182 -3.84 -12.16 4.32
N ILE A 183 -4.43 -12.50 3.17
CA ILE A 183 -3.66 -12.62 1.92
C ILE A 183 -2.99 -11.28 1.58
N GLU A 184 -3.71 -10.18 1.71
CA GLU A 184 -3.20 -8.85 1.41
C GLU A 184 -2.02 -8.44 2.32
N GLU A 185 -2.10 -8.73 3.62
CA GLU A 185 -0.99 -8.50 4.55
C GLU A 185 0.22 -9.36 4.18
N ARG A 186 0.00 -10.63 3.78
CA ARG A 186 1.07 -11.52 3.31
C ARG A 186 1.72 -10.99 2.03
N GLU A 187 0.94 -10.52 1.06
CA GLU A 187 1.43 -9.90 -0.18
C GLU A 187 2.39 -8.74 0.09
N GLU A 188 2.15 -8.02 1.20
CA GLU A 188 2.96 -6.89 1.61
C GLU A 188 4.21 -7.27 2.44
N TYR A 189 4.14 -8.35 3.25
CA TYR A 189 5.19 -8.69 4.23
C TYR A 189 6.08 -9.85 3.77
N GLU A 190 5.49 -10.91 3.20
CA GLU A 190 6.17 -12.16 2.83
C GLU A 190 7.39 -11.92 1.93
N PRO A 191 7.31 -11.08 0.85
CA PRO A 191 8.47 -10.87 -0.01
C PRO A 191 9.68 -10.26 0.69
N HIS A 192 9.47 -9.38 1.67
CA HIS A 192 10.56 -8.80 2.47
C HIS A 192 11.16 -9.83 3.42
N ILE A 193 10.32 -10.67 4.04
CA ILE A 193 10.75 -11.73 4.95
C ILE A 193 11.56 -12.80 4.20
N GLU A 194 11.12 -13.20 3.00
CA GLU A 194 11.84 -14.15 2.14
C GLU A 194 13.23 -13.64 1.75
N GLU A 195 13.41 -12.32 1.63
CA GLU A 195 14.69 -11.67 1.39
C GLU A 195 15.51 -11.43 2.68
N GLY A 196 15.03 -11.90 3.83
CA GLY A 196 15.72 -11.78 5.12
C GLY A 196 15.62 -10.40 5.78
N THR A 197 14.62 -9.62 5.43
CA THR A 197 14.37 -8.31 6.03
C THR A 197 13.27 -8.40 7.08
N THR A 198 13.52 -7.87 8.30
CA THR A 198 12.50 -7.76 9.35
C THR A 198 11.45 -6.74 8.93
N VAL A 199 10.17 -7.10 9.11
CA VAL A 199 9.02 -6.24 8.83
C VAL A 199 8.31 -5.88 10.12
N TYR A 200 7.92 -4.64 10.24
CA TYR A 200 7.02 -4.14 11.28
C TYR A 200 5.74 -3.59 10.65
N ALA A 201 4.62 -3.88 11.31
CA ALA A 201 3.31 -3.29 10.99
C ALA A 201 2.52 -3.09 12.28
N GLY A 202 1.52 -2.24 12.26
CA GLY A 202 0.65 -2.02 13.40
C GLY A 202 -0.05 -0.67 13.38
N VAL A 203 -0.78 -0.34 14.44
CA VAL A 203 -1.59 0.88 14.53
C VAL A 203 -0.94 2.01 15.34
N ASP A 204 0.08 1.73 16.15
CA ASP A 204 0.84 2.77 16.87
C ASP A 204 2.26 2.92 16.31
N TYR A 205 2.43 3.88 15.40
CA TYR A 205 3.68 4.07 14.67
C TYR A 205 4.82 4.64 15.53
N TYR A 206 4.53 5.21 16.68
CA TYR A 206 5.55 5.58 17.64
C TYR A 206 6.18 4.34 18.30
N ASP A 207 5.36 3.40 18.73
CA ASP A 207 5.85 2.13 19.32
C ASP A 207 6.58 1.27 18.29
N ILE A 208 6.05 1.24 17.05
CA ILE A 208 6.71 0.56 15.93
C ILE A 208 8.09 1.15 15.67
N MET A 209 8.21 2.49 15.60
CA MET A 209 9.48 3.18 15.40
C MET A 209 10.49 2.79 16.50
N LYS A 210 10.06 2.84 17.77
CA LYS A 210 10.94 2.51 18.90
C LYS A 210 11.41 1.05 18.88
N SER A 211 10.57 0.15 18.40
CA SER A 211 10.94 -1.27 18.24
C SER A 211 11.87 -1.47 17.04
N ALA A 212 11.59 -0.82 15.93
CA ALA A 212 12.40 -0.91 14.70
C ALA A 212 13.82 -0.34 14.91
N GLU A 213 13.97 0.74 15.68
CA GLU A 213 15.26 1.34 16.07
C GLU A 213 16.18 0.37 16.85
N GLN A 214 15.62 -0.71 17.44
CA GLN A 214 16.41 -1.72 18.15
C GLN A 214 16.88 -2.85 17.23
N ASP A 215 16.21 -3.04 16.10
CA ASP A 215 16.44 -4.17 15.20
C ASP A 215 17.29 -3.83 13.98
N GLY A 216 17.43 -2.54 13.64
CA GLY A 216 18.18 -2.10 12.47
C GLY A 216 18.86 -0.76 12.64
N ASP A 217 19.61 -0.36 11.62
CA ASP A 217 20.34 0.89 11.57
C ASP A 217 19.78 1.87 10.50
N VAL A 218 18.76 1.42 9.76
CA VAL A 218 17.97 2.24 8.84
C VAL A 218 16.53 1.74 8.76
N ILE A 219 15.57 2.66 8.84
CA ILE A 219 14.17 2.37 8.58
C ILE A 219 13.90 2.52 7.09
N LEU A 220 13.30 1.49 6.49
CA LEU A 220 12.70 1.59 5.16
C LEU A 220 11.18 1.68 5.32
N TRP A 221 10.64 2.90 5.16
CA TRP A 221 9.20 3.10 5.08
C TRP A 221 8.69 2.62 3.73
N ASP A 222 7.94 1.53 3.73
CA ASP A 222 7.23 1.01 2.58
C ASP A 222 5.72 1.10 2.84
N GLY A 223 5.20 2.34 2.86
CA GLY A 223 3.83 2.65 3.23
C GLY A 223 2.80 2.03 2.29
N GLY A 224 1.61 1.71 2.84
CA GLY A 224 0.48 1.24 2.06
C GLY A 224 -0.29 2.39 1.41
N ASN A 225 -1.15 2.04 0.44
CA ASN A 225 -2.11 2.93 -0.22
C ASN A 225 -1.55 4.32 -0.61
N ASN A 226 -0.24 4.40 -0.86
CA ASN A 226 0.46 5.61 -1.28
C ASN A 226 0.32 6.79 -0.33
N ASP A 227 0.22 6.49 0.97
CA ASP A 227 0.29 7.49 2.02
C ASP A 227 1.61 8.26 1.98
N THR A 228 1.58 9.51 2.41
CA THR A 228 2.80 10.23 2.78
C THR A 228 3.47 9.51 3.95
N SER A 229 4.79 9.43 3.96
CA SER A 229 5.54 8.77 5.03
C SER A 229 5.11 9.25 6.42
N PHE A 230 4.93 8.31 7.36
CA PHE A 230 4.63 8.62 8.78
C PHE A 230 5.88 9.00 9.56
N TYR A 231 7.05 8.78 8.97
CA TYR A 231 8.33 9.20 9.51
C TYR A 231 8.96 10.25 8.62
N ARG A 232 9.67 11.20 9.21
CA ARG A 232 10.41 12.20 8.45
C ARG A 232 11.54 11.52 7.68
N PRO A 233 11.49 11.51 6.34
CA PRO A 233 12.48 10.80 5.55
C PRO A 233 13.76 11.63 5.41
N ASP A 234 14.90 10.94 5.44
CA ASP A 234 16.19 11.47 5.02
C ASP A 234 16.39 11.33 3.51
N LEU A 235 15.75 10.29 2.93
CA LEU A 235 15.67 10.09 1.49
C LEU A 235 14.22 9.70 1.14
N ASP A 236 13.54 10.57 0.40
CA ASP A 236 12.15 10.37 -0.04
C ASP A 236 12.10 10.00 -1.52
N ILE A 237 11.63 8.79 -1.81
CA ILE A 237 11.55 8.20 -3.15
C ILE A 237 10.09 7.98 -3.50
N VAL A 238 9.67 8.45 -4.69
CA VAL A 238 8.29 8.30 -5.13
C VAL A 238 8.22 7.67 -6.52
N VAL A 239 7.39 6.63 -6.66
CA VAL A 239 7.24 5.84 -7.88
C VAL A 239 6.07 6.37 -8.71
N LEU A 240 6.33 6.59 -9.99
CA LEU A 240 5.40 7.07 -11.02
C LEU A 240 5.09 5.95 -12.02
N ASP A 241 3.92 6.00 -12.65
CA ASP A 241 3.48 5.02 -13.64
C ASP A 241 2.99 5.72 -14.93
N PRO A 242 3.76 5.73 -16.01
CA PRO A 242 3.38 6.39 -17.24
C PRO A 242 2.17 5.76 -17.95
N HIS A 243 1.75 4.52 -17.60
CA HIS A 243 0.47 3.99 -18.07
C HIS A 243 -0.73 4.82 -17.58
N ARG A 244 -0.53 5.63 -16.54
CA ARG A 244 -1.53 6.52 -15.96
C ARG A 244 -0.98 7.95 -15.84
N ALA A 245 -0.29 8.41 -16.90
CA ALA A 245 0.26 9.76 -16.99
C ALA A 245 -0.80 10.82 -16.64
N GLY A 246 -0.45 11.77 -15.76
CA GLY A 246 -1.35 12.79 -15.21
C GLY A 246 -1.97 12.41 -13.86
N HIS A 247 -1.96 11.13 -13.46
CA HIS A 247 -2.46 10.73 -12.13
C HIS A 247 -1.59 11.27 -10.99
N GLU A 248 -0.31 11.57 -11.23
CA GLU A 248 0.60 12.22 -10.29
C GLU A 248 0.14 13.61 -9.87
N LEU A 249 -0.79 14.23 -10.61
CA LEU A 249 -1.38 15.54 -10.33
C LEU A 249 -2.89 15.49 -10.05
N ALA A 250 -3.48 14.31 -9.96
CA ALA A 250 -4.93 14.13 -9.87
C ALA A 250 -5.40 13.39 -8.61
N TYR A 251 -4.46 12.86 -7.81
CA TYR A 251 -4.78 12.03 -6.64
C TYR A 251 -4.11 12.52 -5.37
N TYR A 252 -4.82 12.43 -4.26
CA TYR A 252 -4.34 12.75 -2.92
C TYR A 252 -4.01 11.45 -2.14
N PRO A 253 -2.90 11.41 -1.41
CA PRO A 253 -1.80 12.37 -1.31
C PRO A 253 -0.70 12.16 -2.38
N GLY A 254 -0.98 11.40 -3.44
CA GLY A 254 -0.01 11.12 -4.51
C GLY A 254 0.67 12.38 -5.05
N GLU A 255 -0.09 13.48 -5.26
CA GLU A 255 0.49 14.76 -5.68
C GLU A 255 1.38 15.37 -4.60
N VAL A 256 1.06 15.21 -3.30
CA VAL A 256 1.93 15.69 -2.22
C VAL A 256 3.27 14.96 -2.28
N ASN A 257 3.22 13.61 -2.36
CA ASN A 257 4.43 12.79 -2.49
C ASN A 257 5.25 13.20 -3.72
N PHE A 258 4.61 13.37 -4.86
CA PHE A 258 5.26 13.80 -6.11
C PHE A 258 6.00 15.14 -5.96
N ARG A 259 5.40 16.12 -5.29
CA ARG A 259 5.96 17.47 -5.12
C ARG A 259 7.10 17.53 -4.09
N THR A 260 7.13 16.62 -3.12
CA THR A 260 8.11 16.64 -2.03
C THR A 260 9.25 15.64 -2.21
N ALA A 261 9.14 14.73 -3.16
CA ALA A 261 10.12 13.68 -3.41
C ALA A 261 11.52 14.24 -3.68
N HIS A 262 12.53 13.60 -3.08
CA HIS A 262 13.94 13.83 -3.43
C HIS A 262 14.30 13.09 -4.72
N VAL A 263 13.66 11.93 -4.94
CA VAL A 263 13.87 11.07 -6.12
C VAL A 263 12.53 10.64 -6.68
N LEU A 264 12.38 10.76 -7.99
CA LEU A 264 11.21 10.29 -8.73
C LEU A 264 11.61 9.13 -9.64
N ILE A 265 10.98 7.97 -9.44
CA ILE A 265 11.21 6.79 -10.27
C ILE A 265 10.06 6.67 -11.27
N ILE A 266 10.34 6.88 -12.56
CA ILE A 266 9.40 6.58 -13.64
C ILE A 266 9.52 5.09 -13.94
N ASN A 267 8.59 4.30 -13.42
CA ASN A 267 8.60 2.84 -13.59
C ASN A 267 7.84 2.41 -14.85
N LYS A 268 8.08 1.16 -15.32
CA LYS A 268 7.39 0.54 -16.47
C LYS A 268 7.56 1.32 -17.79
N VAL A 269 8.69 2.00 -17.97
CA VAL A 269 8.96 2.76 -19.22
C VAL A 269 9.06 1.85 -20.44
N ASP A 270 9.38 0.57 -20.25
CA ASP A 270 9.49 -0.47 -21.28
C ASP A 270 8.14 -0.88 -21.90
N THR A 271 7.07 -0.75 -21.14
CA THR A 271 5.71 -1.17 -21.55
C THR A 271 4.76 0.01 -21.79
N ALA A 272 5.13 1.20 -21.34
CA ALA A 272 4.36 2.42 -21.53
C ALA A 272 4.56 3.01 -22.94
N LYS A 273 3.58 3.79 -23.38
CA LYS A 273 3.73 4.56 -24.62
C LYS A 273 4.76 5.69 -24.41
N PRO A 274 5.68 5.93 -25.36
CA PRO A 274 6.69 7.00 -25.24
C PRO A 274 6.07 8.37 -24.93
N GLU A 275 4.94 8.72 -25.54
CA GLU A 275 4.25 9.99 -25.35
C GLU A 275 3.75 10.15 -23.90
N ALA A 276 3.30 9.06 -23.30
CA ALA A 276 2.86 9.06 -21.89
C ALA A 276 4.04 9.26 -20.93
N THR A 277 5.20 8.66 -21.22
CA THR A 277 6.43 8.89 -20.45
C THR A 277 6.88 10.36 -20.57
N GLU A 278 6.78 10.97 -21.74
CA GLU A 278 7.10 12.39 -21.94
C GLU A 278 6.15 13.31 -21.15
N ILE A 279 4.87 12.97 -21.03
CA ILE A 279 3.93 13.72 -20.17
C ILE A 279 4.42 13.71 -18.72
N VAL A 280 4.81 12.55 -18.21
CA VAL A 280 5.33 12.42 -16.83
C VAL A 280 6.63 13.24 -16.67
N ARG A 281 7.59 13.15 -17.59
CA ARG A 281 8.81 13.97 -17.56
C ARG A 281 8.52 15.47 -17.56
N HIS A 282 7.56 15.91 -18.41
CA HIS A 282 7.12 17.31 -18.44
C HIS A 282 6.53 17.74 -17.10
N ASN A 283 5.68 16.92 -16.48
CA ASN A 283 5.10 17.21 -15.18
C ASN A 283 6.17 17.30 -14.08
N ILE A 284 7.19 16.43 -14.11
CA ILE A 284 8.35 16.52 -13.20
C ILE A 284 9.07 17.85 -13.37
N ALA A 285 9.46 18.18 -14.60
CA ALA A 285 10.18 19.43 -14.90
C ALA A 285 9.43 20.67 -14.42
N ARG A 286 8.08 20.63 -14.47
CA ARG A 286 7.22 21.75 -14.07
C ARG A 286 6.96 21.84 -12.57
N HIS A 287 6.81 20.73 -11.87
CA HIS A 287 6.25 20.69 -10.53
C HIS A 287 7.23 20.23 -9.44
N ASN A 288 8.28 19.49 -9.82
CA ASN A 288 9.38 19.10 -8.92
C ASN A 288 10.72 19.02 -9.68
N PRO A 289 11.22 20.14 -10.23
CA PRO A 289 12.44 20.16 -11.05
C PRO A 289 13.72 19.85 -10.26
N ALA A 290 13.67 19.87 -8.93
CA ALA A 290 14.81 19.58 -8.06
C ALA A 290 14.99 18.06 -7.83
N ALA A 291 13.98 17.25 -8.09
CA ALA A 291 14.06 15.81 -7.87
C ALA A 291 15.03 15.16 -8.86
N GLN A 292 15.81 14.20 -8.36
CA GLN A 292 16.55 13.29 -9.22
C GLN A 292 15.57 12.32 -9.89
N VAL A 293 15.69 12.11 -11.20
CA VAL A 293 14.84 11.18 -11.95
C VAL A 293 15.61 9.90 -12.26
N ILE A 294 14.98 8.75 -12.01
CA ILE A 294 15.46 7.42 -12.38
C ILE A 294 14.36 6.75 -13.23
N GLU A 295 14.74 6.11 -14.33
CA GLU A 295 13.80 5.34 -15.14
C GLU A 295 14.02 3.86 -14.93
N THR A 296 12.91 3.12 -14.82
CA THR A 296 12.94 1.67 -14.59
C THR A 296 11.94 0.93 -15.45
N ALA A 297 12.33 -0.28 -15.84
CA ALA A 297 11.48 -1.29 -16.46
C ALA A 297 10.91 -2.21 -15.37
N CYS A 298 9.77 -2.81 -15.66
CA CYS A 298 9.18 -3.84 -14.80
C CYS A 298 9.28 -5.19 -15.49
N ARG A 299 10.42 -5.88 -15.31
CA ARG A 299 10.70 -7.14 -15.97
C ARG A 299 9.83 -8.26 -15.39
N VAL A 300 9.08 -8.92 -16.26
CA VAL A 300 8.27 -10.09 -15.91
C VAL A 300 9.14 -11.35 -15.97
N ILE A 301 9.14 -12.12 -14.87
CA ILE A 301 9.88 -13.38 -14.72
C ILE A 301 8.87 -14.50 -14.55
N VAL A 302 9.00 -15.53 -15.36
CA VAL A 302 8.13 -16.71 -15.36
C VAL A 302 8.95 -17.94 -15.01
N ASP A 303 8.51 -18.72 -14.00
CA ASP A 303 9.26 -19.90 -13.53
C ASP A 303 9.31 -21.01 -14.59
N ASP A 304 8.24 -21.23 -15.35
CA ASP A 304 8.17 -22.21 -16.45
C ASP A 304 7.43 -21.62 -17.67
N PRO A 305 8.15 -20.92 -18.56
CA PRO A 305 7.56 -20.38 -19.79
C PRO A 305 6.97 -21.43 -20.72
N ALA A 306 7.54 -22.65 -20.75
CA ALA A 306 7.08 -23.72 -21.63
C ALA A 306 5.69 -24.24 -21.26
N ALA A 307 5.31 -24.16 -20.00
CA ALA A 307 4.00 -24.55 -19.52
C ALA A 307 2.85 -23.61 -19.97
N ILE A 308 3.19 -22.43 -20.54
CA ILE A 308 2.20 -21.42 -20.99
C ILE A 308 1.90 -21.54 -22.48
N ALA A 309 2.92 -21.87 -23.28
CA ALA A 309 2.81 -21.84 -24.74
C ALA A 309 1.69 -22.73 -25.27
N GLY A 310 0.78 -22.15 -26.06
CA GLY A 310 -0.36 -22.84 -26.66
C GLY A 310 -1.45 -23.30 -25.70
N LYS A 311 -1.42 -22.90 -24.41
CA LYS A 311 -2.37 -23.29 -23.38
C LYS A 311 -3.49 -22.25 -23.18
N HIS A 312 -4.64 -22.71 -22.70
CA HIS A 312 -5.67 -21.83 -22.15
C HIS A 312 -5.28 -21.48 -20.72
N ALA A 313 -4.92 -20.23 -20.50
CA ALA A 313 -4.42 -19.74 -19.20
C ALA A 313 -5.51 -19.00 -18.40
N LEU A 314 -5.67 -19.33 -17.13
CA LEU A 314 -6.30 -18.44 -16.15
C LEU A 314 -5.23 -17.55 -15.54
N VAL A 315 -5.42 -16.25 -15.55
CA VAL A 315 -4.51 -15.29 -14.95
C VAL A 315 -5.06 -14.82 -13.60
N VAL A 316 -4.32 -15.06 -12.53
CA VAL A 316 -4.61 -14.58 -11.18
C VAL A 316 -3.64 -13.47 -10.85
N GLU A 317 -4.16 -12.28 -10.62
CA GLU A 317 -3.38 -11.05 -10.42
C GLU A 317 -3.53 -10.51 -8.99
N ASP A 318 -2.61 -9.63 -8.59
CA ASP A 318 -2.68 -8.87 -7.35
C ASP A 318 -4.00 -8.09 -7.22
N GLY A 319 -4.77 -8.41 -6.17
CA GLY A 319 -6.10 -7.85 -5.95
C GLY A 319 -6.10 -6.32 -5.81
N PRO A 320 -5.30 -5.71 -4.94
CA PRO A 320 -5.20 -4.26 -4.77
C PRO A 320 -4.84 -3.50 -6.06
N THR A 321 -3.91 -4.01 -6.86
CA THR A 321 -3.55 -3.39 -8.15
C THR A 321 -4.74 -3.32 -9.11
N LEU A 322 -5.54 -4.39 -9.17
CA LEU A 322 -6.70 -4.46 -10.03
C LEU A 322 -7.86 -3.59 -9.50
N THR A 323 -8.13 -3.64 -8.22
CA THR A 323 -9.30 -2.98 -7.61
C THR A 323 -9.03 -1.50 -7.28
N HIS A 324 -8.15 -1.22 -6.33
CA HIS A 324 -7.81 0.15 -5.89
C HIS A 324 -6.93 0.87 -6.91
N GLY A 325 -6.02 0.14 -7.58
CA GLY A 325 -5.17 0.69 -8.63
C GLY A 325 -5.90 0.97 -9.95
N GLU A 326 -7.15 0.50 -10.10
CA GLU A 326 -7.97 0.64 -11.31
C GLU A 326 -7.29 0.10 -12.58
N MET A 327 -6.38 -0.90 -12.42
CA MET A 327 -5.70 -1.52 -13.56
C MET A 327 -6.59 -2.63 -14.15
N PRO A 328 -6.76 -2.69 -15.48
CA PRO A 328 -7.57 -3.74 -16.11
C PRO A 328 -6.86 -5.11 -16.16
N TYR A 329 -5.54 -5.14 -15.97
CA TYR A 329 -4.67 -6.32 -15.97
C TYR A 329 -3.32 -6.00 -15.32
N GLY A 330 -2.49 -7.03 -15.08
CA GLY A 330 -1.17 -6.92 -14.48
C GLY A 330 -0.11 -7.78 -15.18
N ALA A 331 0.92 -8.19 -14.42
CA ALA A 331 2.09 -8.91 -14.94
C ALA A 331 1.76 -10.28 -15.53
N GLY A 332 0.77 -10.99 -14.99
CA GLY A 332 0.35 -12.28 -15.49
C GLY A 332 -0.24 -12.23 -16.89
N THR A 333 -0.96 -11.15 -17.21
CA THR A 333 -1.45 -10.92 -18.57
C THR A 333 -0.30 -10.69 -19.55
N PHE A 334 0.71 -9.91 -19.17
CA PHE A 334 1.92 -9.73 -19.99
C PHE A 334 2.65 -11.07 -20.19
N ALA A 335 2.81 -11.87 -19.12
CA ALA A 335 3.42 -13.19 -19.19
C ALA A 335 2.65 -14.11 -20.16
N ALA A 336 1.32 -14.16 -20.06
CA ALA A 336 0.49 -14.97 -20.95
C ALA A 336 0.68 -14.59 -22.43
N LEU A 337 0.71 -13.28 -22.74
CA LEU A 337 0.90 -12.78 -24.10
C LEU A 337 2.33 -13.02 -24.59
N GLN A 338 3.33 -12.71 -23.78
CA GLN A 338 4.75 -12.86 -24.13
C GLN A 338 5.14 -14.32 -24.39
N HIS A 339 4.56 -15.26 -23.63
CA HIS A 339 4.81 -16.69 -23.78
C HIS A 339 3.75 -17.42 -24.59
N HIS A 340 3.01 -16.69 -25.44
CA HIS A 340 2.11 -17.24 -26.46
C HIS A 340 1.04 -18.19 -25.91
N ALA A 341 0.37 -17.83 -24.80
CA ALA A 341 -0.84 -18.53 -24.38
C ALA A 341 -1.87 -18.52 -25.53
N ALA A 342 -2.53 -19.66 -25.79
CA ALA A 342 -3.53 -19.72 -26.85
C ALA A 342 -4.75 -18.85 -26.54
N LYS A 343 -5.07 -18.71 -25.25
CA LYS A 343 -6.20 -17.91 -24.78
C LYS A 343 -6.03 -17.56 -23.30
N ILE A 344 -6.36 -16.32 -22.92
CA ILE A 344 -6.62 -15.94 -21.53
C ILE A 344 -8.13 -16.17 -21.28
N VAL A 345 -8.44 -17.07 -20.34
CA VAL A 345 -9.80 -17.48 -20.04
C VAL A 345 -10.48 -16.43 -19.17
N ASP A 346 -11.66 -15.98 -19.55
CA ASP A 346 -12.48 -15.08 -18.73
C ASP A 346 -13.03 -15.82 -17.48
N PRO A 347 -12.66 -15.40 -16.25
CA PRO A 347 -13.12 -16.04 -15.03
C PRO A 347 -14.54 -15.65 -14.61
N ARG A 348 -15.10 -14.55 -15.12
CA ARG A 348 -16.39 -13.98 -14.68
C ARG A 348 -17.56 -14.98 -14.69
N PRO A 349 -17.74 -15.81 -15.73
CA PRO A 349 -18.83 -16.80 -15.76
C PRO A 349 -18.74 -17.87 -14.66
N TYR A 350 -17.57 -18.04 -14.06
CA TYR A 350 -17.27 -19.09 -13.08
C TYR A 350 -17.12 -18.54 -11.66
N ALA A 351 -17.13 -17.20 -11.52
CA ALA A 351 -16.95 -16.52 -10.25
C ALA A 351 -18.06 -16.83 -9.25
N VAL A 352 -17.67 -17.07 -7.99
CA VAL A 352 -18.61 -17.37 -6.89
C VAL A 352 -18.52 -16.33 -5.78
N GLY A 353 -19.60 -16.19 -5.02
CA GLY A 353 -19.66 -15.41 -3.77
C GLY A 353 -19.15 -13.98 -3.92
N SER A 354 -18.17 -13.61 -3.09
CA SER A 354 -17.58 -12.26 -3.08
C SER A 354 -16.78 -11.94 -4.36
N ILE A 355 -16.18 -12.95 -5.00
CA ILE A 355 -15.47 -12.75 -6.27
C ILE A 355 -16.43 -12.26 -7.36
N LYS A 356 -17.63 -12.81 -7.43
CA LYS A 356 -18.67 -12.32 -8.36
C LYS A 356 -19.03 -10.85 -8.08
N LYS A 357 -19.22 -10.49 -6.80
CA LYS A 357 -19.51 -9.11 -6.41
C LYS A 357 -18.36 -8.15 -6.75
N THR A 358 -17.12 -8.62 -6.66
CA THR A 358 -15.93 -7.84 -7.08
C THR A 358 -16.00 -7.50 -8.57
N PHE A 359 -16.34 -8.43 -9.42
CA PHE A 359 -16.53 -8.16 -10.86
C PHE A 359 -17.71 -7.23 -11.15
N GLU A 360 -18.79 -7.32 -10.38
CA GLU A 360 -19.94 -6.42 -10.50
C GLU A 360 -19.57 -4.98 -10.10
N LYS A 361 -18.73 -4.82 -9.08
CA LYS A 361 -18.27 -3.52 -8.57
C LYS A 361 -17.18 -2.90 -9.47
N PHE A 362 -16.21 -3.70 -9.94
CA PHE A 362 -15.05 -3.25 -10.68
C PHE A 362 -15.15 -3.66 -12.16
N THR A 363 -15.99 -2.95 -12.91
CA THR A 363 -16.35 -3.28 -14.30
C THR A 363 -15.23 -3.07 -15.32
N HIS A 364 -14.14 -2.38 -14.94
CA HIS A 364 -12.95 -2.15 -15.77
C HIS A 364 -12.03 -3.37 -15.86
N LEU A 365 -12.22 -4.39 -15.02
CA LEU A 365 -11.39 -5.60 -15.01
C LEU A 365 -11.46 -6.33 -16.35
N GLY A 366 -10.29 -6.72 -16.86
CA GLY A 366 -10.15 -7.57 -18.03
C GLY A 366 -10.46 -9.05 -17.72
N ASN A 367 -9.90 -9.95 -18.55
CA ASN A 367 -10.03 -11.39 -18.35
C ASN A 367 -9.05 -11.91 -17.28
N VAL A 368 -9.06 -11.30 -16.10
CA VAL A 368 -8.17 -11.62 -14.99
C VAL A 368 -8.96 -11.88 -13.72
N LEU A 369 -8.42 -12.70 -12.84
CA LEU A 369 -9.01 -13.01 -11.55
C LEU A 369 -8.26 -12.27 -10.45
N PRO A 370 -8.87 -11.31 -9.74
CA PRO A 370 -8.23 -10.67 -8.61
C PRO A 370 -8.05 -11.65 -7.45
N ALA A 371 -6.84 -11.74 -6.91
CA ALA A 371 -6.58 -12.49 -5.68
C ALA A 371 -7.19 -11.71 -4.51
N MET A 372 -8.27 -12.22 -3.96
CA MET A 372 -8.98 -11.62 -2.83
C MET A 372 -9.05 -12.63 -1.68
N GLY A 373 -8.76 -12.23 -0.44
CA GLY A 373 -8.71 -13.19 0.66
C GLY A 373 -8.65 -12.61 2.06
N TYR A 374 -9.52 -11.60 2.35
CA TYR A 374 -9.64 -11.00 3.69
C TYR A 374 -10.18 -11.96 4.77
N SER A 375 -10.87 -13.02 4.38
CA SER A 375 -11.45 -14.02 5.27
C SER A 375 -11.29 -15.44 4.73
N GLU A 376 -11.41 -16.42 5.61
CA GLU A 376 -11.41 -17.84 5.23
C GLU A 376 -12.48 -18.15 4.17
N LYS A 377 -13.66 -17.55 4.31
CA LYS A 377 -14.74 -17.67 3.31
C LYS A 377 -14.30 -17.17 1.95
N GLN A 378 -13.65 -16.02 1.87
CA GLN A 378 -13.19 -15.45 0.59
C GLN A 378 -12.06 -16.28 -0.02
N ARG A 379 -11.15 -16.82 0.79
CA ARG A 379 -10.11 -17.76 0.32
C ARG A 379 -10.75 -19.00 -0.31
N HIS A 380 -11.77 -19.55 0.32
CA HIS A 380 -12.52 -20.69 -0.24
C HIS A 380 -13.25 -20.31 -1.54
N GLU A 381 -13.87 -19.14 -1.62
CA GLU A 381 -14.54 -18.63 -2.84
C GLU A 381 -13.54 -18.39 -3.98
N LEU A 382 -12.34 -17.91 -3.70
CA LEU A 382 -11.25 -17.78 -4.67
C LEU A 382 -10.81 -19.16 -5.20
N GLN A 383 -10.53 -20.09 -4.30
CA GLN A 383 -10.18 -21.48 -4.65
C GLN A 383 -11.25 -22.15 -5.52
N GLU A 384 -12.51 -22.03 -5.13
CA GLU A 384 -13.63 -22.60 -5.89
C GLU A 384 -13.81 -21.94 -7.27
N THR A 385 -13.57 -20.63 -7.38
CA THR A 385 -13.57 -19.95 -8.67
C THR A 385 -12.47 -20.50 -9.58
N ILE A 386 -11.22 -20.60 -9.08
CA ILE A 386 -10.10 -21.18 -9.83
C ILE A 386 -10.42 -22.62 -10.30
N ARG A 387 -10.99 -23.43 -9.43
CA ARG A 387 -11.37 -24.81 -9.73
C ARG A 387 -12.38 -24.90 -10.88
N ARG A 388 -13.35 -23.99 -10.94
CA ARG A 388 -14.42 -23.98 -11.95
C ARG A 388 -13.99 -23.50 -13.33
N VAL A 389 -12.98 -22.62 -13.42
CA VAL A 389 -12.52 -22.06 -14.69
C VAL A 389 -11.92 -23.17 -15.58
N PRO A 390 -12.40 -23.38 -16.82
CA PRO A 390 -11.84 -24.41 -17.72
C PRO A 390 -10.53 -23.87 -18.34
N CYS A 391 -9.40 -24.10 -17.66
CA CYS A 391 -8.08 -23.72 -18.13
C CYS A 391 -7.08 -24.88 -18.01
N ASP A 392 -6.03 -24.85 -18.83
CA ASP A 392 -4.94 -25.82 -18.83
C ASP A 392 -3.86 -25.47 -17.80
N VAL A 393 -3.70 -24.16 -17.51
CA VAL A 393 -2.69 -23.63 -16.61
C VAL A 393 -3.22 -22.39 -15.85
N VAL A 394 -2.80 -22.23 -14.61
CA VAL A 394 -3.06 -21.03 -13.79
C VAL A 394 -1.79 -20.22 -13.68
N LEU A 395 -1.79 -18.97 -14.15
CA LEU A 395 -0.69 -18.03 -13.97
C LEU A 395 -0.92 -17.26 -12.67
N VAL A 396 -0.06 -17.48 -11.69
CA VAL A 396 -0.15 -16.83 -10.37
C VAL A 396 0.80 -15.63 -10.38
N ALA A 397 0.24 -14.45 -10.60
CA ALA A 397 0.97 -13.17 -10.70
C ALA A 397 0.71 -12.29 -9.47
N THR A 398 0.69 -12.92 -8.31
CA THR A 398 0.60 -12.26 -7.00
C THR A 398 1.99 -12.13 -6.37
N PRO A 399 2.23 -11.15 -5.47
CA PRO A 399 3.49 -11.01 -4.75
C PRO A 399 3.87 -12.26 -3.94
N ILE A 400 2.87 -12.96 -3.39
CA ILE A 400 3.06 -14.20 -2.62
C ILE A 400 2.92 -15.47 -3.47
N ASP A 401 3.38 -16.57 -2.90
CA ASP A 401 3.02 -17.90 -3.39
C ASP A 401 1.60 -18.26 -2.93
N LEU A 402 0.63 -18.05 -3.81
CA LEU A 402 -0.79 -18.27 -3.51
C LEU A 402 -1.10 -19.73 -3.08
N SER A 403 -0.24 -20.69 -3.46
CA SER A 403 -0.39 -22.10 -3.05
C SER A 403 -0.26 -22.32 -1.54
N ARG A 404 0.34 -21.38 -0.82
CA ARG A 404 0.43 -21.39 0.65
C ARG A 404 -0.88 -20.95 1.33
N ALA A 405 -1.70 -20.18 0.62
CA ALA A 405 -2.94 -19.63 1.17
C ALA A 405 -4.18 -20.43 0.75
N ILE A 406 -4.16 -21.03 -0.45
CA ILE A 406 -5.24 -21.83 -1.03
C ILE A 406 -4.70 -23.04 -1.78
N THR A 407 -5.52 -24.07 -1.99
CA THR A 407 -5.18 -25.21 -2.84
C THR A 407 -5.53 -24.93 -4.30
N ILE A 408 -4.56 -25.08 -5.21
CA ILE A 408 -4.77 -24.98 -6.67
C ILE A 408 -4.61 -26.37 -7.28
N ASP A 409 -5.72 -26.97 -7.72
CA ASP A 409 -5.79 -28.35 -8.23
C ASP A 409 -5.32 -28.48 -9.69
N LYS A 410 -4.81 -27.39 -10.29
CA LYS A 410 -4.41 -27.30 -11.69
C LYS A 410 -2.93 -27.00 -11.80
N PRO A 411 -2.28 -27.33 -12.94
CA PRO A 411 -0.93 -26.85 -13.19
C PRO A 411 -0.86 -25.33 -12.97
N ALA A 412 0.08 -24.89 -12.13
CA ALA A 412 0.25 -23.48 -11.79
C ALA A 412 1.67 -23.03 -12.09
N VAL A 413 1.81 -21.85 -12.67
CA VAL A 413 3.09 -21.22 -12.98
C VAL A 413 3.15 -19.88 -12.25
N ARG A 414 4.19 -19.68 -11.45
CA ARG A 414 4.42 -18.41 -10.77
C ARG A 414 4.98 -17.37 -11.73
N VAL A 415 4.40 -16.19 -11.68
CA VAL A 415 4.85 -15.01 -12.44
C VAL A 415 5.27 -13.95 -11.41
N ARG A 416 6.54 -13.55 -11.49
CA ARG A 416 7.10 -12.48 -10.65
C ARG A 416 7.47 -11.28 -11.51
N TYR A 417 7.72 -10.17 -10.88
CA TYR A 417 8.23 -8.98 -11.56
C TYR A 417 9.29 -8.30 -10.70
N GLU A 418 10.33 -7.83 -11.38
CA GLU A 418 11.48 -7.16 -10.77
C GLU A 418 11.71 -5.82 -11.44
N VAL A 419 12.30 -4.90 -10.70
CA VAL A 419 12.70 -3.59 -11.22
C VAL A 419 14.09 -3.70 -11.82
N GLU A 420 14.23 -3.23 -13.05
CA GLU A 420 15.50 -3.11 -13.77
C GLU A 420 15.68 -1.64 -14.19
N GLU A 421 16.83 -1.06 -13.89
CA GLU A 421 17.12 0.32 -14.24
C GLU A 421 17.33 0.48 -15.73
N VAL A 422 16.78 1.56 -16.31
CA VAL A 422 16.97 1.93 -17.73
C VAL A 422 17.91 3.13 -17.78
N GLY A 423 19.17 2.86 -18.10
CA GLY A 423 20.20 3.90 -18.17
C GLY A 423 20.69 4.37 -16.80
N GLU A 424 21.19 5.61 -16.77
CA GLU A 424 21.72 6.26 -15.57
C GLU A 424 20.86 7.47 -15.20
N PRO A 425 20.69 7.83 -13.92
CA PRO A 425 21.35 7.25 -12.74
C PRO A 425 20.65 5.97 -12.24
N ALA A 426 21.42 5.05 -11.64
CA ALA A 426 20.92 3.79 -11.07
C ALA A 426 20.57 3.92 -9.57
N ILE A 427 19.64 3.06 -9.11
CA ILE A 427 19.24 2.98 -7.69
C ILE A 427 20.45 2.65 -6.79
N GLY A 428 21.33 1.74 -7.25
CA GLY A 428 22.52 1.37 -6.50
C GLY A 428 23.41 2.57 -6.18
N ARG A 429 23.65 3.46 -7.14
CA ARG A 429 24.45 4.71 -6.91
C ARG A 429 23.74 5.73 -6.01
N LEU A 430 22.40 5.75 -6.06
CA LEU A 430 21.62 6.58 -5.14
C LEU A 430 21.86 6.14 -3.69
N ILE A 431 21.73 4.82 -3.43
CA ILE A 431 21.90 4.26 -2.08
C ILE A 431 23.38 4.35 -1.62
N GLU A 432 24.34 4.16 -2.51
CA GLU A 432 25.75 4.36 -2.21
C GLU A 432 26.04 5.81 -1.72
N ARG A 433 25.51 6.82 -2.41
CA ARG A 433 25.63 8.22 -1.99
C ARG A 433 24.95 8.49 -0.65
N PHE A 434 23.72 7.97 -0.46
CA PHE A 434 23.00 8.07 0.82
C PHE A 434 23.83 7.46 1.96
N SER A 435 24.40 6.29 1.75
CA SER A 435 25.24 5.57 2.72
C SER A 435 26.54 6.31 3.05
N GLY A 436 27.18 6.91 2.04
CA GLY A 436 28.43 7.67 2.22
C GLY A 436 28.27 9.01 2.92
N GLN A 437 27.06 9.57 2.99
CA GLN A 437 26.77 10.86 3.65
C GLN A 437 26.33 10.71 5.12
N ARG A 438 26.16 9.48 5.61
CA ARG A 438 25.57 9.20 6.93
C ARG A 438 26.53 8.40 7.81
N GLU A 439 26.74 8.86 9.05
CA GLU A 439 27.33 8.03 10.08
C GLU A 439 26.33 6.94 10.50
N ARG A 440 26.78 5.69 10.54
CA ARG A 440 25.98 4.59 11.06
C ARG A 440 25.85 4.76 12.57
N VAL A 441 24.64 4.87 13.06
CA VAL A 441 24.35 4.65 14.48
C VAL A 441 24.40 3.14 14.70
N PRO A 442 25.36 2.59 15.47
CA PRO A 442 25.41 1.13 15.68
C PRO A 442 24.08 0.67 16.28
N ALA A 443 23.41 -0.28 15.64
CA ALA A 443 22.34 -1.02 16.29
C ALA A 443 22.94 -1.59 17.60
N PHE A 444 22.26 -1.40 18.72
CA PHE A 444 22.72 -1.90 19.99
C PHE A 444 23.01 -3.40 19.85
N ALA A 445 24.30 -3.77 19.92
CA ALA A 445 24.73 -5.15 19.96
C ALA A 445 24.03 -5.82 21.12
N GLY A 446 23.16 -6.78 20.81
CA GLY A 446 22.21 -7.36 21.72
C GLY A 446 22.82 -7.90 23.01
N ARG A 447 22.03 -7.75 24.04
CA ARG A 447 22.06 -8.63 25.22
C ARG A 447 20.92 -9.64 25.13
#